data_1483e45c85a459894ea998f20fe7c42e
#
_entry.id   1483e45c85a459894ea998f20fe7c42e
#
_cell.length_a   1.000
_cell.length_b   1.000
_cell.length_c   1.000
_cell.angle_alpha   90.00
_cell.angle_beta   90.00
_cell.angle_gamma   90.00
#
_symmetry.space_group_name_H-M   'P 1'
#
loop_
_entity.id
_entity.type
_entity.pdbx_description
1 polymer ?
#
loop_
_entity_poly.entity_id
_entity_poly.type
_entity_poly.pdbx_seq_one_letter_code
_entity_poly.pdbx_strand_id
1 'polypeptide(L)'
;HEFAMAGARFPAYSSIVGGGANGCVLHYVENSAELKAGDLVLIDAGCELQHYAADITRTFPVDGRFTAEQKAVYDVVLQAQLAAIDACKVGNHWNEPHQTTVEIITEGLLDLGILRGDYSELVETGAYRDFYMHRAGHWLGMDVHDVGDYKVHDEWRVLEPGMVLTVEPGIYISPDNHLVDPCWRGIGIRIEDDVLIKAKGPVIMSADAPKTTMDIEALMADK
;
A
#
# COMPACT_ATOMS: atom_id res chain seq x y z
N HIS A 1 -16.64 -15.01 -2.90
CA HIS A 1 -17.75 -15.57 -2.11
C HIS A 1 -18.20 -14.62 -0.99
N GLU A 2 -17.28 -14.12 -0.16
CA GLU A 2 -17.60 -13.18 0.94
C GLU A 2 -18.22 -11.89 0.43
N PHE A 3 -17.71 -11.32 -0.64
CA PHE A 3 -18.30 -10.15 -1.28
C PHE A 3 -19.76 -10.39 -1.70
N ALA A 4 -20.03 -11.54 -2.33
CA ALA A 4 -21.39 -11.89 -2.74
C ALA A 4 -22.32 -12.15 -1.55
N MET A 5 -21.83 -12.78 -0.46
CA MET A 5 -22.60 -12.98 0.76
C MET A 5 -22.92 -11.67 1.48
N ALA A 6 -22.06 -10.67 1.36
CA ALA A 6 -22.30 -9.31 1.87
C ALA A 6 -23.22 -8.46 0.96
N GLY A 7 -23.66 -9.00 -0.20
CA GLY A 7 -24.57 -8.33 -1.12
C GLY A 7 -23.91 -7.59 -2.26
N ALA A 8 -22.59 -7.64 -2.39
CA ALA A 8 -21.89 -7.10 -3.53
C ALA A 8 -22.14 -7.97 -4.78
N ARG A 9 -22.31 -7.33 -5.93
CA ARG A 9 -22.55 -8.03 -7.20
C ARG A 9 -21.30 -8.38 -7.93
N PHE A 10 -20.28 -7.52 -7.82
CA PHE A 10 -19.06 -7.60 -8.58
C PHE A 10 -17.86 -7.21 -7.71
N PRO A 11 -16.64 -7.71 -8.00
CA PRO A 11 -15.43 -7.04 -7.56
C PRO A 11 -15.35 -5.65 -8.23
N ALA A 12 -14.83 -4.65 -7.54
CA ALA A 12 -14.65 -3.29 -8.08
C ALA A 12 -13.62 -3.26 -9.22
N TYR A 13 -12.68 -4.21 -9.19
CA TYR A 13 -11.62 -4.40 -10.19
C TYR A 13 -11.16 -5.86 -10.18
N SER A 14 -10.30 -6.23 -11.14
CA SER A 14 -9.68 -7.55 -11.15
C SER A 14 -8.74 -7.69 -9.97
N SER A 15 -9.05 -8.57 -9.03
CA SER A 15 -8.21 -8.80 -7.85
C SER A 15 -6.77 -9.16 -8.24
N ILE A 16 -5.81 -8.68 -7.45
CA ILE A 16 -4.39 -8.95 -7.58
C ILE A 16 -3.99 -9.91 -6.46
N VAL A 17 -3.37 -11.04 -6.81
CA VAL A 17 -2.88 -12.04 -5.84
C VAL A 17 -1.44 -12.42 -6.20
N GLY A 18 -0.49 -11.63 -5.75
CA GLY A 18 0.94 -11.79 -6.05
C GLY A 18 1.69 -12.56 -4.95
N GLY A 19 2.04 -13.83 -5.21
CA GLY A 19 2.88 -14.63 -4.32
C GLY A 19 4.37 -14.47 -4.62
N GLY A 20 5.21 -14.36 -3.59
CA GLY A 20 6.66 -14.23 -3.71
C GLY A 20 7.05 -13.02 -4.59
N ALA A 21 7.92 -13.22 -5.56
CA ALA A 21 8.39 -12.17 -6.47
C ALA A 21 7.28 -11.51 -7.31
N ASN A 22 6.13 -12.17 -7.50
CA ASN A 22 4.98 -11.57 -8.19
C ASN A 22 4.35 -10.42 -7.39
N GLY A 23 4.58 -10.34 -6.08
CA GLY A 23 4.23 -9.17 -5.27
C GLY A 23 4.97 -7.90 -5.68
N CYS A 24 6.06 -7.99 -6.46
CA CYS A 24 6.75 -6.84 -7.04
C CYS A 24 6.11 -6.34 -8.36
N VAL A 25 5.13 -7.05 -8.90
CA VAL A 25 4.36 -6.64 -10.10
C VAL A 25 3.10 -5.95 -9.63
N LEU A 26 3.02 -4.63 -9.81
CA LEU A 26 1.96 -3.78 -9.21
C LEU A 26 0.55 -4.27 -9.50
N HIS A 27 0.28 -4.71 -10.74
CA HIS A 27 -1.02 -5.23 -11.17
C HIS A 27 -0.87 -6.67 -11.68
N TYR A 28 -0.43 -7.58 -10.80
CA TYR A 28 -0.36 -9.00 -11.12
C TYR A 28 -1.76 -9.63 -11.08
N VAL A 29 -2.42 -9.67 -12.22
CA VAL A 29 -3.81 -10.15 -12.38
C VAL A 29 -3.92 -11.57 -12.91
N GLU A 30 -2.83 -12.19 -13.34
CA GLU A 30 -2.79 -13.58 -13.78
C GLU A 30 -3.17 -14.56 -12.66
N ASN A 31 -2.79 -14.27 -11.42
CA ASN A 31 -3.15 -14.99 -10.20
C ASN A 31 -2.94 -16.52 -10.31
N SER A 32 -1.95 -16.96 -11.09
CA SER A 32 -1.78 -18.35 -11.49
C SER A 32 -0.59 -19.05 -10.84
N ALA A 33 0.30 -18.29 -10.20
CA ALA A 33 1.48 -18.86 -9.56
C ALA A 33 1.11 -19.59 -8.25
N GLU A 34 1.75 -20.73 -8.02
CA GLU A 34 1.61 -21.46 -6.76
C GLU A 34 2.27 -20.70 -5.61
N LEU A 35 1.56 -20.57 -4.49
CA LEU A 35 2.08 -19.98 -3.26
C LEU A 35 2.98 -20.98 -2.54
N LYS A 36 4.15 -20.53 -2.09
CA LYS A 36 5.15 -21.37 -1.42
C LYS A 36 5.40 -20.91 0.00
N ALA A 37 5.67 -21.85 0.89
CA ALA A 37 6.12 -21.53 2.25
C ALA A 37 7.38 -20.65 2.21
N GLY A 38 7.43 -19.64 3.06
CA GLY A 38 8.49 -18.62 3.07
C GLY A 38 8.22 -17.42 2.15
N ASP A 39 7.28 -17.51 1.21
CA ASP A 39 6.87 -16.38 0.40
C ASP A 39 5.93 -15.44 1.18
N LEU A 40 5.90 -14.16 0.76
CA LEU A 40 4.77 -13.27 1.04
C LEU A 40 3.70 -13.46 -0.03
N VAL A 41 2.45 -13.21 0.32
CA VAL A 41 1.37 -13.00 -0.63
C VAL A 41 0.78 -11.61 -0.43
N LEU A 42 0.76 -10.84 -1.50
CA LEU A 42 0.10 -9.55 -1.60
C LEU A 42 -1.27 -9.78 -2.23
N ILE A 43 -2.33 -9.44 -1.52
CA ILE A 43 -3.70 -9.46 -2.04
C ILE A 43 -4.23 -8.04 -2.03
N ASP A 44 -4.64 -7.60 -3.22
CA ASP A 44 -5.29 -6.33 -3.45
C ASP A 44 -6.66 -6.64 -4.08
N ALA A 45 -7.72 -6.39 -3.30
CA ALA A 45 -9.07 -6.78 -3.64
C ALA A 45 -10.11 -5.90 -2.95
N GLY A 46 -11.08 -5.45 -3.73
CA GLY A 46 -12.24 -4.72 -3.25
C GLY A 46 -13.50 -5.09 -4.02
N CYS A 47 -14.65 -4.90 -3.39
CA CYS A 47 -15.93 -5.13 -4.02
C CYS A 47 -16.62 -3.81 -4.40
N GLU A 48 -17.56 -3.88 -5.35
CA GLU A 48 -18.54 -2.83 -5.55
C GLU A 48 -19.82 -3.17 -4.78
N LEU A 49 -20.22 -2.28 -3.90
CA LEU A 49 -21.49 -2.39 -3.18
C LEU A 49 -22.31 -1.11 -3.39
N GLN A 50 -23.51 -1.25 -3.95
CA GLN A 50 -24.43 -0.13 -4.18
C GLN A 50 -23.81 1.03 -4.98
N HIS A 51 -23.05 0.69 -6.01
CA HIS A 51 -22.32 1.61 -6.89
C HIS A 51 -21.18 2.39 -6.19
N TYR A 52 -20.62 1.85 -5.12
CA TYR A 52 -19.42 2.40 -4.51
C TYR A 52 -18.33 1.33 -4.43
N ALA A 53 -17.12 1.66 -4.89
CA ALA A 53 -15.97 0.77 -4.86
C ALA A 53 -15.32 0.75 -3.48
N ALA A 54 -14.70 -0.37 -3.14
CA ALA A 54 -13.73 -0.51 -2.07
C ALA A 54 -12.39 -0.95 -2.65
N ASP A 55 -11.30 -0.58 -1.98
CA ASP A 55 -9.94 -0.89 -2.40
C ASP A 55 -9.05 -1.17 -1.19
N ILE A 56 -8.60 -2.41 -1.03
CA ILE A 56 -7.86 -2.82 0.16
C ILE A 56 -6.72 -3.74 -0.23
N THR A 57 -5.50 -3.37 0.11
CA THR A 57 -4.35 -4.27 -0.01
C THR A 57 -3.84 -4.71 1.36
N ARG A 58 -3.57 -6.01 1.49
CA ARG A 58 -2.81 -6.60 2.59
C ARG A 58 -1.72 -7.52 2.05
N THR A 59 -0.56 -7.48 2.70
CA THR A 59 0.55 -8.39 2.44
C THR A 59 0.83 -9.21 3.69
N PHE A 60 0.92 -10.53 3.57
CA PHE A 60 1.14 -11.43 4.70
C PHE A 60 1.93 -12.67 4.28
N PRO A 61 2.63 -13.35 5.22
CA PRO A 61 3.41 -14.53 4.89
C PRO A 61 2.52 -15.75 4.63
N VAL A 62 2.86 -16.54 3.61
CA VAL A 62 2.09 -17.75 3.22
C VAL A 62 2.04 -18.77 4.36
N ASP A 63 3.12 -18.93 5.11
CA ASP A 63 3.24 -19.87 6.23
C ASP A 63 2.97 -19.26 7.61
N GLY A 64 2.46 -18.03 7.65
CA GLY A 64 1.97 -17.39 8.87
C GLY A 64 3.03 -16.67 9.70
N ARG A 65 4.30 -16.60 9.24
CA ARG A 65 5.37 -15.88 9.95
C ARG A 65 6.25 -15.10 8.98
N PHE A 66 6.48 -13.85 9.29
CA PHE A 66 7.43 -13.02 8.55
C PHE A 66 8.87 -13.45 8.84
N THR A 67 9.74 -13.46 7.82
CA THR A 67 11.19 -13.47 8.05
C THR A 67 11.63 -12.12 8.63
N ALA A 68 12.87 -12.05 9.11
CA ALA A 68 13.40 -10.79 9.66
C ALA A 68 13.43 -9.69 8.59
N GLU A 69 13.81 -10.03 7.36
CA GLU A 69 13.89 -9.11 6.22
C GLU A 69 12.51 -8.66 5.76
N GLN A 70 11.56 -9.60 5.61
CA GLN A 70 10.18 -9.29 5.25
C GLN A 70 9.54 -8.35 6.28
N LYS A 71 9.73 -8.66 7.57
CA LYS A 71 9.22 -7.82 8.65
C LYS A 71 9.84 -6.42 8.64
N ALA A 72 11.15 -6.31 8.42
CA ALA A 72 11.83 -5.02 8.39
C ALA A 72 11.29 -4.11 7.27
N VAL A 73 11.12 -4.64 6.06
CA VAL A 73 10.50 -3.90 4.94
C VAL A 73 9.03 -3.60 5.23
N TYR A 74 8.29 -4.56 5.79
CA TYR A 74 6.87 -4.39 6.14
C TYR A 74 6.68 -3.24 7.14
N ASP A 75 7.51 -3.18 8.18
CA ASP A 75 7.41 -2.16 9.22
C ASP A 75 7.66 -0.75 8.66
N VAL A 76 8.57 -0.60 7.67
CA VAL A 76 8.76 0.67 6.95
C VAL A 76 7.50 1.07 6.16
N VAL A 77 6.90 0.14 5.41
CA VAL A 77 5.68 0.40 4.64
C VAL A 77 4.52 0.75 5.57
N LEU A 78 4.36 0.03 6.68
CA LEU A 78 3.31 0.31 7.67
C LEU A 78 3.50 1.69 8.31
N GLN A 79 4.71 2.06 8.68
CA GLN A 79 5.01 3.38 9.23
C GLN A 79 4.67 4.48 8.22
N ALA A 80 5.05 4.31 6.95
CA ALA A 80 4.74 5.25 5.88
C ALA A 80 3.22 5.39 5.68
N GLN A 81 2.49 4.26 5.69
CA GLN A 81 1.04 4.22 5.52
C GLN A 81 0.31 4.95 6.67
N LEU A 82 0.68 4.67 7.91
CA LEU A 82 0.07 5.31 9.09
C LEU A 82 0.32 6.82 9.12
N ALA A 83 1.54 7.26 8.79
CA ALA A 83 1.87 8.67 8.72
C ALA A 83 1.16 9.39 7.57
N ALA A 84 1.03 8.74 6.41
CA ALA A 84 0.28 9.28 5.28
C ALA A 84 -1.22 9.42 5.61
N ILE A 85 -1.82 8.45 6.30
CA ILE A 85 -3.20 8.56 6.79
C ILE A 85 -3.32 9.76 7.75
N ASP A 86 -2.37 9.93 8.67
CA ASP A 86 -2.38 11.09 9.58
C ASP A 86 -2.23 12.43 8.84
N ALA A 87 -1.58 12.45 7.67
CA ALA A 87 -1.49 13.61 6.80
C ALA A 87 -2.79 13.89 6.01
N CYS A 88 -3.75 12.94 5.94
CA CYS A 88 -5.04 13.10 5.29
C CYS A 88 -6.00 13.98 6.12
N LYS A 89 -5.65 15.23 6.34
CA LYS A 89 -6.41 16.19 7.17
C LYS A 89 -7.00 17.30 6.32
N VAL A 90 -8.15 17.82 6.77
CA VAL A 90 -8.76 19.01 6.18
C VAL A 90 -7.77 20.17 6.20
N GLY A 91 -7.58 20.81 5.06
CA GLY A 91 -6.66 21.93 4.89
C GLY A 91 -5.28 21.53 4.35
N ASN A 92 -4.87 20.27 4.51
CA ASN A 92 -3.70 19.74 3.81
C ASN A 92 -4.02 19.57 2.31
N HIS A 93 -3.00 19.53 1.47
CA HIS A 93 -3.22 19.29 0.04
C HIS A 93 -2.96 17.82 -0.34
N TRP A 94 -3.54 17.43 -1.46
CA TRP A 94 -3.48 16.07 -2.01
C TRP A 94 -2.07 15.43 -2.02
N ASN A 95 -1.03 16.22 -2.23
CA ASN A 95 0.33 15.70 -2.35
C ASN A 95 1.01 15.43 -1.00
N GLU A 96 0.52 15.97 0.12
CA GLU A 96 1.18 15.81 1.43
C GLU A 96 1.27 14.36 1.90
N PRO A 97 0.20 13.54 1.82
CA PRO A 97 0.31 12.11 2.15
C PRO A 97 1.40 11.39 1.34
N HIS A 98 1.52 11.71 0.04
CA HIS A 98 2.56 11.12 -0.80
C HIS A 98 3.97 11.61 -0.43
N GLN A 99 4.14 12.90 -0.14
CA GLN A 99 5.43 13.42 0.32
C GLN A 99 5.86 12.73 1.62
N THR A 100 4.93 12.56 2.56
CA THR A 100 5.17 11.83 3.81
C THR A 100 5.63 10.39 3.57
N THR A 101 4.98 9.68 2.62
CA THR A 101 5.43 8.31 2.30
C THR A 101 6.81 8.28 1.66
N VAL A 102 7.13 9.21 0.77
CA VAL A 102 8.45 9.32 0.14
C VAL A 102 9.55 9.51 1.18
N GLU A 103 9.33 10.42 2.13
CA GLU A 103 10.29 10.72 3.19
C GLU A 103 10.57 9.48 4.05
N ILE A 104 9.53 8.83 4.57
CA ILE A 104 9.66 7.66 5.45
C ILE A 104 10.24 6.45 4.72
N ILE A 105 9.80 6.19 3.50
CA ILE A 105 10.33 5.09 2.70
C ILE A 105 11.80 5.31 2.37
N THR A 106 12.19 6.53 1.98
CA THR A 106 13.60 6.83 1.68
C THR A 106 14.48 6.64 2.90
N GLU A 107 14.07 7.14 4.07
CA GLU A 107 14.78 6.95 5.33
C GLU A 107 14.87 5.46 5.71
N GLY A 108 13.75 4.74 5.65
CA GLY A 108 13.72 3.31 5.95
C GLY A 108 14.59 2.47 5.02
N LEU A 109 14.62 2.76 3.72
CA LEU A 109 15.49 2.09 2.76
C LEU A 109 16.99 2.38 3.01
N LEU A 110 17.32 3.58 3.50
CA LEU A 110 18.67 3.92 3.96
C LEU A 110 19.05 3.15 5.21
N ASP A 111 18.18 3.10 6.22
CA ASP A 111 18.41 2.39 7.48
C ASP A 111 18.60 0.89 7.27
N LEU A 112 17.88 0.30 6.31
CA LEU A 112 18.03 -1.09 5.91
C LEU A 112 19.25 -1.34 5.01
N GLY A 113 19.97 -0.28 4.58
CA GLY A 113 21.12 -0.38 3.68
C GLY A 113 20.77 -0.79 2.25
N ILE A 114 19.49 -0.71 1.88
CA ILE A 114 18.97 -0.97 0.52
C ILE A 114 19.29 0.23 -0.37
N LEU A 115 19.06 1.46 0.10
CA LEU A 115 19.59 2.68 -0.50
C LEU A 115 20.89 3.10 0.19
N ARG A 116 21.73 3.83 -0.54
CA ARG A 116 22.98 4.39 -0.04
C ARG A 116 23.18 5.79 -0.59
N GLY A 117 23.58 6.75 0.24
CA GLY A 117 23.83 8.12 -0.15
C GLY A 117 23.35 9.14 0.87
N ASP A 118 23.34 10.40 0.49
CA ASP A 118 22.76 11.47 1.28
C ASP A 118 21.23 11.47 1.13
N TYR A 119 20.51 11.56 2.25
CA TYR A 119 19.05 11.52 2.27
C TYR A 119 18.42 12.59 1.38
N SER A 120 18.91 13.83 1.46
CA SER A 120 18.34 14.95 0.69
C SER A 120 18.55 14.76 -0.81
N GLU A 121 19.74 14.27 -1.19
CA GLU A 121 20.05 13.94 -2.59
C GLU A 121 19.18 12.80 -3.12
N LEU A 122 18.96 11.76 -2.33
CA LEU A 122 18.12 10.62 -2.72
C LEU A 122 16.66 11.00 -2.92
N VAL A 123 16.13 11.89 -2.06
CA VAL A 123 14.77 12.42 -2.23
C VAL A 123 14.68 13.32 -3.45
N GLU A 124 15.62 14.25 -3.63
CA GLU A 124 15.64 15.22 -4.75
C GLU A 124 15.79 14.52 -6.12
N THR A 125 16.68 13.54 -6.21
CA THR A 125 16.90 12.77 -7.44
C THR A 125 15.81 11.73 -7.70
N GLY A 126 15.01 11.40 -6.68
CA GLY A 126 13.97 10.37 -6.76
C GLY A 126 14.51 8.95 -6.79
N ALA A 127 15.67 8.68 -6.17
CA ALA A 127 16.29 7.36 -6.13
C ALA A 127 15.41 6.29 -5.46
N TYR A 128 14.50 6.69 -4.58
CA TYR A 128 13.48 5.81 -3.99
C TYR A 128 12.56 5.17 -5.02
N ARG A 129 12.43 5.75 -6.23
CA ARG A 129 11.51 5.25 -7.28
C ARG A 129 11.89 3.88 -7.83
N ASP A 130 13.11 3.45 -7.63
CA ASP A 130 13.53 2.09 -7.97
C ASP A 130 12.84 1.03 -7.08
N PHE A 131 12.25 1.47 -5.95
CA PHE A 131 11.58 0.63 -4.95
C PHE A 131 10.13 1.06 -4.67
N TYR A 132 9.79 2.32 -4.89
CA TYR A 132 8.47 2.90 -4.68
C TYR A 132 8.13 3.83 -5.85
N MET A 133 7.51 3.30 -6.90
CA MET A 133 7.36 3.96 -8.19
C MET A 133 5.97 4.53 -8.45
N HIS A 134 5.00 4.32 -7.57
CA HIS A 134 3.63 4.84 -7.71
C HIS A 134 3.32 5.91 -6.66
N ARG A 135 2.16 6.53 -6.77
CA ARG A 135 1.70 7.51 -5.78
C ARG A 135 1.09 6.80 -4.57
N ALA A 136 0.95 7.55 -3.47
CA ALA A 136 0.40 7.01 -2.22
C ALA A 136 -1.12 6.76 -2.24
N GLY A 137 -1.82 7.10 -3.34
CA GLY A 137 -3.26 6.87 -3.42
C GLY A 137 -3.94 7.58 -4.58
N HIS A 138 -5.24 7.39 -4.70
CA HIS A 138 -6.14 7.95 -5.70
C HIS A 138 -7.52 8.24 -5.09
N TRP A 139 -8.37 8.99 -5.82
CA TRP A 139 -9.78 9.14 -5.45
C TRP A 139 -10.49 7.80 -5.56
N LEU A 140 -11.41 7.56 -4.62
CA LEU A 140 -12.26 6.37 -4.58
C LEU A 140 -13.72 6.80 -4.54
N GLY A 141 -14.55 6.16 -5.36
CA GLY A 141 -15.97 6.48 -5.45
C GLY A 141 -16.76 5.43 -6.19
N MET A 142 -17.50 5.83 -7.24
CA MET A 142 -18.23 4.88 -8.09
C MET A 142 -17.28 4.00 -8.90
N ASP A 143 -16.15 4.55 -9.29
CA ASP A 143 -15.03 3.80 -9.87
C ASP A 143 -13.91 3.65 -8.82
N VAL A 144 -13.13 2.56 -8.92
CA VAL A 144 -11.97 2.35 -8.04
C VAL A 144 -10.95 3.48 -8.22
N HIS A 145 -10.63 3.86 -9.45
CA HIS A 145 -9.91 5.08 -9.79
C HIS A 145 -10.92 6.14 -10.19
N ASP A 146 -11.53 6.78 -9.21
CA ASP A 146 -12.64 7.68 -9.45
C ASP A 146 -12.21 8.99 -10.10
N VAL A 147 -13.13 9.60 -10.85
CA VAL A 147 -12.90 10.87 -11.51
C VAL A 147 -12.77 11.99 -10.48
N GLY A 148 -11.80 12.85 -10.67
CA GLY A 148 -11.58 14.01 -9.81
C GLY A 148 -10.29 14.74 -10.15
N ASP A 149 -10.26 16.02 -9.85
CA ASP A 149 -9.07 16.84 -10.04
C ASP A 149 -8.11 16.64 -8.86
N TYR A 150 -6.88 16.28 -9.15
CA TYR A 150 -5.77 16.25 -8.18
C TYR A 150 -5.14 17.63 -8.00
N LYS A 151 -5.29 18.48 -9.03
CA LYS A 151 -4.84 19.88 -9.04
C LYS A 151 -5.94 20.78 -9.55
N VAL A 152 -6.01 22.00 -9.01
CA VAL A 152 -6.90 23.07 -9.47
C VAL A 152 -6.01 24.29 -9.74
N HIS A 153 -6.00 24.82 -10.97
CA HIS A 153 -5.13 25.90 -11.41
C HIS A 153 -3.62 25.64 -11.12
N ASP A 154 -3.16 24.41 -11.43
CA ASP A 154 -1.82 23.91 -11.14
C ASP A 154 -1.43 23.78 -9.66
N GLU A 155 -2.27 24.17 -8.73
CA GLU A 155 -2.10 23.95 -7.30
C GLU A 155 -2.70 22.61 -6.86
N TRP A 156 -2.02 21.92 -5.94
CA TRP A 156 -2.56 20.68 -5.40
C TRP A 156 -3.88 20.95 -4.67
N ARG A 157 -4.90 20.13 -5.00
CA ARG A 157 -6.23 20.25 -4.40
C ARG A 157 -6.17 20.09 -2.89
N VAL A 158 -6.82 21.02 -2.17
CA VAL A 158 -6.95 20.94 -0.72
C VAL A 158 -7.96 19.85 -0.35
N LEU A 159 -7.63 19.08 0.68
CA LEU A 159 -8.51 18.03 1.21
C LEU A 159 -9.67 18.66 2.01
N GLU A 160 -10.88 18.23 1.68
CA GLU A 160 -12.13 18.73 2.26
C GLU A 160 -12.93 17.58 2.88
N PRO A 161 -13.79 17.87 3.88
CA PRO A 161 -14.65 16.84 4.46
C PRO A 161 -15.56 16.18 3.44
N GLY A 162 -15.64 14.86 3.48
CA GLY A 162 -16.44 14.03 2.55
C GLY A 162 -15.64 13.44 1.39
N MET A 163 -14.40 13.86 1.18
CA MET A 163 -13.52 13.22 0.20
C MET A 163 -13.13 11.82 0.68
N VAL A 164 -13.09 10.87 -0.27
CA VAL A 164 -12.63 9.49 -0.05
C VAL A 164 -11.46 9.21 -0.98
N LEU A 165 -10.39 8.64 -0.44
CA LEU A 165 -9.18 8.31 -1.17
C LEU A 165 -8.54 7.04 -0.60
N THR A 166 -7.71 6.37 -1.39
CA THR A 166 -6.85 5.29 -0.91
C THR A 166 -5.57 5.84 -0.31
N VAL A 167 -4.97 5.10 0.64
CA VAL A 167 -3.61 5.32 1.14
C VAL A 167 -2.86 4.00 1.08
N GLU A 168 -2.00 3.85 0.09
CA GLU A 168 -1.47 2.57 -0.39
C GLU A 168 0.05 2.55 -0.65
N PRO A 169 0.91 3.06 0.22
CA PRO A 169 2.34 2.96 -0.04
C PRO A 169 2.82 1.52 -0.15
N GLY A 170 3.91 1.32 -0.90
CA GLY A 170 4.53 0.01 -1.03
C GLY A 170 6.03 0.09 -1.29
N ILE A 171 6.72 -1.01 -1.03
CA ILE A 171 8.13 -1.23 -1.39
C ILE A 171 8.20 -2.51 -2.22
N TYR A 172 8.84 -2.43 -3.37
CA TYR A 172 8.96 -3.52 -4.33
C TYR A 172 10.42 -3.69 -4.74
N ILE A 173 11.05 -4.76 -4.25
CA ILE A 173 12.46 -5.06 -4.51
C ILE A 173 12.53 -6.16 -5.54
N SER A 174 12.76 -5.79 -6.80
CA SER A 174 12.82 -6.74 -7.90
C SER A 174 13.75 -7.92 -7.59
N PRO A 175 13.38 -9.17 -7.93
CA PRO A 175 14.27 -10.32 -7.80
C PRO A 175 15.55 -10.18 -8.63
N ASP A 176 15.51 -9.39 -9.70
CA ASP A 176 16.64 -9.12 -10.60
C ASP A 176 17.47 -7.88 -10.21
N ASN A 177 17.15 -7.23 -9.10
CA ASN A 177 17.92 -6.10 -8.64
C ASN A 177 19.23 -6.56 -7.99
N HIS A 178 20.31 -6.60 -8.78
CA HIS A 178 21.63 -7.02 -8.32
C HIS A 178 22.41 -5.96 -7.54
N LEU A 179 21.86 -4.76 -7.38
CA LEU A 179 22.48 -3.67 -6.60
C LEU A 179 22.20 -3.79 -5.09
N VAL A 180 21.21 -4.64 -4.72
CA VAL A 180 20.87 -4.91 -3.33
C VAL A 180 21.28 -6.31 -2.90
N ASP A 181 21.45 -6.52 -1.61
CA ASP A 181 21.78 -7.84 -1.06
C ASP A 181 20.69 -8.87 -1.42
N PRO A 182 21.06 -10.13 -1.70
CA PRO A 182 20.11 -11.16 -2.12
C PRO A 182 18.95 -11.39 -1.14
N CYS A 183 19.15 -11.15 0.16
CA CYS A 183 18.12 -11.35 1.18
C CYS A 183 16.91 -10.42 1.05
N TRP A 184 17.06 -9.29 0.36
CA TRP A 184 15.98 -8.33 0.11
C TRP A 184 15.20 -8.59 -1.17
N ARG A 185 15.77 -9.36 -2.12
CA ARG A 185 15.22 -9.51 -3.48
C ARG A 185 13.93 -10.31 -3.49
N GLY A 186 12.98 -9.88 -4.31
CA GLY A 186 11.68 -10.52 -4.44
C GLY A 186 10.68 -10.16 -3.32
N ILE A 187 11.03 -9.21 -2.44
CA ILE A 187 10.10 -8.70 -1.43
C ILE A 187 9.26 -7.59 -2.05
N GLY A 188 7.96 -7.83 -2.20
CA GLY A 188 6.97 -6.84 -2.60
C GLY A 188 5.90 -6.70 -1.51
N ILE A 189 5.71 -5.48 -1.01
CA ILE A 189 4.78 -5.19 0.09
C ILE A 189 4.00 -3.92 -0.26
N ARG A 190 2.67 -3.99 -0.19
CA ARG A 190 1.74 -2.86 -0.19
C ARG A 190 0.78 -3.01 0.97
N ILE A 191 0.46 -1.90 1.64
CA ILE A 191 -0.57 -1.83 2.69
C ILE A 191 -1.47 -0.67 2.33
N GLU A 192 -2.75 -0.94 2.17
CA GLU A 192 -3.73 0.00 1.66
C GLU A 192 -4.99 0.03 2.50
N ASP A 193 -5.48 1.22 2.74
CA ASP A 193 -6.78 1.46 3.35
C ASP A 193 -7.56 2.54 2.60
N ASP A 194 -8.89 2.40 2.61
CA ASP A 194 -9.83 3.43 2.22
C ASP A 194 -9.97 4.47 3.34
N VAL A 195 -9.77 5.74 3.01
CA VAL A 195 -9.74 6.83 3.99
C VAL A 195 -10.78 7.89 3.64
N LEU A 196 -11.70 8.14 4.58
CA LEU A 196 -12.69 9.22 4.52
C LEU A 196 -12.18 10.44 5.27
N ILE A 197 -12.08 11.59 4.59
CA ILE A 197 -11.72 12.86 5.20
C ILE A 197 -12.90 13.41 6.01
N LYS A 198 -12.70 13.65 7.30
CA LYS A 198 -13.68 14.30 8.17
C LYS A 198 -13.09 15.54 8.87
N ALA A 199 -13.95 16.45 9.31
CA ALA A 199 -13.56 17.68 9.98
C ALA A 199 -12.69 17.45 11.24
N LYS A 200 -12.82 16.29 11.90
CA LYS A 200 -12.07 15.93 13.12
C LYS A 200 -10.83 15.06 12.85
N GLY A 201 -10.52 14.79 11.59
CA GLY A 201 -9.43 13.93 11.15
C GLY A 201 -9.91 12.79 10.26
N PRO A 202 -8.97 12.05 9.63
CA PRO A 202 -9.28 10.93 8.74
C PRO A 202 -9.97 9.79 9.51
N VAL A 203 -10.83 9.07 8.79
CA VAL A 203 -11.45 7.83 9.27
C VAL A 203 -11.05 6.70 8.31
N ILE A 204 -10.39 5.69 8.83
CA ILE A 204 -10.04 4.48 8.08
C ILE A 204 -11.29 3.63 7.96
N MET A 205 -11.81 3.46 6.75
CA MET A 205 -13.04 2.71 6.51
C MET A 205 -12.79 1.19 6.55
N SER A 206 -11.57 0.77 6.27
CA SER A 206 -11.08 -0.62 6.27
C SER A 206 -10.35 -1.01 7.58
N ALA A 207 -10.59 -0.29 8.68
CA ALA A 207 -9.87 -0.45 9.95
C ALA A 207 -9.95 -1.87 10.56
N ASP A 208 -10.99 -2.64 10.24
CA ASP A 208 -11.17 -4.01 10.76
C ASP A 208 -10.24 -5.04 10.09
N ALA A 209 -9.61 -4.69 8.95
CA ALA A 209 -8.62 -5.54 8.31
C ALA A 209 -7.26 -5.42 9.02
N PRO A 210 -6.75 -6.46 9.70
CA PRO A 210 -5.47 -6.40 10.42
C PRO A 210 -4.32 -5.97 9.54
N LYS A 211 -3.41 -5.14 10.09
CA LYS A 211 -2.25 -4.65 9.35
C LYS A 211 -0.95 -4.55 10.15
N THR A 212 -0.95 -4.82 11.45
CA THR A 212 0.32 -4.98 12.16
C THR A 212 0.86 -6.39 11.96
N THR A 213 2.17 -6.55 11.89
CA THR A 213 2.79 -7.88 11.77
C THR A 213 2.35 -8.82 12.89
N MET A 214 2.18 -8.29 14.10
CA MET A 214 1.73 -9.03 15.27
C MET A 214 0.28 -9.54 15.09
N ASP A 215 -0.64 -8.68 14.64
CA ASP A 215 -2.04 -9.07 14.45
C ASP A 215 -2.20 -10.09 13.31
N ILE A 216 -1.42 -9.92 12.23
CA ILE A 216 -1.40 -10.84 11.09
C ILE A 216 -0.90 -12.21 11.54
N GLU A 217 0.24 -12.29 12.24
CA GLU A 217 0.80 -13.54 12.73
C GLU A 217 -0.12 -14.22 13.75
N ALA A 218 -0.77 -13.44 14.63
CA ALA A 218 -1.76 -13.97 15.57
C ALA A 218 -2.97 -14.57 14.85
N LEU A 219 -3.53 -13.85 13.87
CA LEU A 219 -4.67 -14.33 13.08
C LEU A 219 -4.33 -15.62 12.31
N MET A 220 -3.13 -15.74 11.80
CA MET A 220 -2.69 -16.91 11.05
C MET A 220 -2.29 -18.09 11.93
N ALA A 221 -2.02 -17.88 13.21
CA ALA A 221 -1.71 -18.95 14.18
C ALA A 221 -2.97 -19.68 14.66
N ASP A 222 -4.15 -19.08 14.53
CA ASP A 222 -5.44 -19.63 15.00
C ASP A 222 -6.07 -20.65 14.02
N LYS A 223 -5.27 -21.29 13.15
CA LYS A 223 -5.73 -22.30 12.17
C LYS A 223 -5.46 -23.72 12.59
#